data_00881f2aff89a24fbb732e7bd4815132
#
_entry.id   00881f2aff89a24fbb732e7bd4815132
#
_cell.length_a   1.000
_cell.length_b   1.000
_cell.length_c   1.000
_cell.angle_alpha   90.00
_cell.angle_beta   90.00
_cell.angle_gamma   90.00
#
_symmetry.space_group_name_H-M   'P 1'
#
loop_
_entity.id
_entity.type
_entity.pdbx_description
1 polymer ?
#
loop_
_entity_poly.entity_id
_entity_poly.type
_entity_poly.pdbx_seq_one_letter_code
_entity_poly.pdbx_strand_id
1 'polypeptide(L)'
;MLGGTSEELFALANAVAAVVGGPVSVEDLDRRVLAYSSLPDQRMDELRRRGILERQVPDTAERPEQQSQYREVLAAAGVVRLPPLAEDELPRAAAAIRAGDLPLGTLWAIEGPAGLDQSGERALLDGARLAALHMLRRRSAAELDLHAREEALRGALSGHWSAAEVRFRLGLSERTHPVTLVGLAPLRLPDREPPELTRLAAVAARHWSAVHAEAAVTALGSTVYALLPELDPTAVRRLAEQAVSTVGRSLVRTPGEGGTTPLRAAISRPAEELSELTELRAEVDDILRVTAYDQQAPETADLTEVHARVLLAHFADELARRPRLRHPGVTAMVEHDRTQHTAYAASTAAWLDAVGNIAQAAERLSVHPNTLKYRLRRARELFGLDLDHPDDRLSCWLQLRLQQRQ
;
A
#
# COMPACT_ATOMS: atom_id res chain seq x y z
N MET A 1 25.38 -0.64 6.37
CA MET A 1 26.23 0.58 6.38
C MET A 1 25.37 1.81 6.06
N LEU A 2 24.49 2.26 6.97
CA LEU A 2 23.63 3.44 6.82
C LEU A 2 24.01 4.60 7.77
N GLY A 3 25.17 4.53 8.43
CA GLY A 3 25.65 5.55 9.38
C GLY A 3 26.29 6.80 8.76
N GLY A 4 26.91 6.70 7.60
CA GLY A 4 27.81 7.74 7.08
C GLY A 4 27.18 9.10 6.76
N THR A 5 26.00 9.14 6.15
CA THR A 5 25.40 10.41 5.68
C THR A 5 24.72 11.24 6.78
N SER A 6 24.29 10.62 7.87
CA SER A 6 23.77 11.33 9.04
C SER A 6 24.93 11.99 9.81
N GLU A 7 26.03 11.29 10.01
CA GLU A 7 27.24 11.81 10.66
C GLU A 7 27.83 12.99 9.90
N GLU A 8 27.81 12.97 8.56
CA GLU A 8 28.30 14.04 7.71
C GLU A 8 27.50 15.35 7.89
N LEU A 9 26.17 15.29 8.02
CA LEU A 9 25.36 16.48 8.29
C LEU A 9 25.56 17.02 9.72
N PHE A 10 25.80 16.15 10.71
CA PHE A 10 26.15 16.59 12.06
C PHE A 10 27.54 17.25 12.09
N ALA A 11 28.52 16.67 11.40
CA ALA A 11 29.86 17.27 11.26
C ALA A 11 29.78 18.62 10.56
N LEU A 12 28.97 18.75 9.51
CA LEU A 12 28.71 20.01 8.82
C LEU A 12 28.09 21.06 9.77
N ALA A 13 27.05 20.68 10.52
CA ALA A 13 26.42 21.58 11.47
C ALA A 13 27.41 22.08 12.53
N ASN A 14 28.29 21.21 13.04
CA ASN A 14 29.32 21.57 13.97
C ASN A 14 30.38 22.53 13.35
N ALA A 15 30.80 22.26 12.11
CA ALA A 15 31.79 23.10 11.42
C ALA A 15 31.24 24.51 11.17
N VAL A 16 29.99 24.63 10.73
CA VAL A 16 29.34 25.93 10.54
C VAL A 16 29.14 26.64 11.87
N ALA A 17 28.73 25.92 12.93
CA ALA A 17 28.52 26.47 14.26
C ALA A 17 29.79 27.02 14.89
N ALA A 18 30.95 26.40 14.63
CA ALA A 18 32.25 26.87 15.08
C ALA A 18 32.63 28.25 14.48
N VAL A 19 32.21 28.53 13.25
CA VAL A 19 32.50 29.80 12.57
C VAL A 19 31.46 30.87 12.96
N VAL A 20 30.17 30.49 13.02
CA VAL A 20 29.05 31.39 13.36
C VAL A 20 29.06 31.77 14.86
N GLY A 21 29.68 30.94 15.71
CA GLY A 21 29.72 31.16 17.17
C GLY A 21 28.39 30.87 17.88
N GLY A 22 27.44 30.20 17.23
CA GLY A 22 26.15 29.85 17.77
C GLY A 22 25.63 28.51 17.25
N PRO A 23 24.55 27.94 17.86
CA PRO A 23 24.01 26.66 17.48
C PRO A 23 23.42 26.65 16.06
N VAL A 24 23.67 25.58 15.32
CA VAL A 24 23.19 25.41 13.94
C VAL A 24 22.28 24.18 13.84
N SER A 25 21.22 24.23 13.03
CA SER A 25 20.42 23.09 12.62
C SER A 25 20.22 23.02 11.10
N VAL A 26 20.15 21.82 10.60
CA VAL A 26 19.75 21.47 9.22
C VAL A 26 18.34 20.91 9.29
N GLU A 27 17.41 21.50 8.55
CA GLU A 27 16.00 21.12 8.54
C GLU A 27 15.54 20.81 7.13
N ASP A 28 14.61 19.85 6.97
CA ASP A 28 13.97 19.59 5.70
C ASP A 28 12.78 20.56 5.45
N LEU A 29 12.09 20.38 4.33
CA LEU A 29 10.93 21.21 3.98
C LEU A 29 9.72 20.99 4.91
N ASP A 30 9.66 19.84 5.56
CA ASP A 30 8.65 19.53 6.58
C ASP A 30 9.09 20.00 7.99
N ARG A 31 10.19 20.77 8.09
CA ARG A 31 10.78 21.30 9.33
C ARG A 31 11.27 20.21 10.30
N ARG A 32 11.58 19.01 9.79
CA ARG A 32 12.25 17.99 10.58
C ARG A 32 13.71 18.32 10.73
N VAL A 33 14.20 18.23 11.95
CA VAL A 33 15.62 18.46 12.25
C VAL A 33 16.42 17.21 11.81
N LEU A 34 17.18 17.35 10.72
CA LEU A 34 18.01 16.30 10.16
C LEU A 34 19.36 16.19 10.88
N ALA A 35 19.92 17.33 11.26
CA ALA A 35 21.15 17.44 12.03
C ALA A 35 21.22 18.75 12.81
N TYR A 36 22.03 18.77 13.84
CA TYR A 36 22.28 19.97 14.66
C TYR A 36 23.69 19.95 15.20
N SER A 37 24.20 21.14 15.59
CA SER A 37 25.49 21.26 16.25
C SER A 37 25.41 20.91 17.73
N SER A 38 26.46 20.26 18.22
CA SER A 38 26.59 19.82 19.63
C SER A 38 27.85 20.38 20.28
N LEU A 39 28.26 21.61 19.92
CA LEU A 39 29.43 22.25 20.53
C LEU A 39 29.12 22.73 21.94
N PRO A 40 30.06 22.64 22.88
CA PRO A 40 29.87 23.13 24.25
C PRO A 40 29.69 24.64 24.30
N ASP A 41 29.12 25.12 25.38
CA ASP A 41 28.95 26.56 25.74
C ASP A 41 28.17 27.44 24.76
N GLN A 42 27.41 26.85 23.83
CA GLN A 42 26.54 27.58 22.93
C GLN A 42 25.19 27.93 23.59
N ARG A 43 24.83 29.19 23.53
CA ARG A 43 23.52 29.67 24.04
C ARG A 43 22.40 29.12 23.15
N MET A 44 21.42 28.49 23.78
CA MET A 44 20.31 27.83 23.10
C MET A 44 18.98 28.27 23.72
N ASP A 45 18.03 28.71 22.90
CA ASP A 45 16.67 29.01 23.35
C ASP A 45 15.78 27.76 23.42
N GLU A 46 14.63 27.90 24.04
CA GLU A 46 13.67 26.82 24.25
C GLU A 46 13.14 26.24 22.93
N LEU A 47 12.87 27.08 21.93
CA LEU A 47 12.39 26.64 20.62
C LEU A 47 13.40 25.71 19.95
N ARG A 48 14.69 26.05 20.01
CA ARG A 48 15.78 25.20 19.48
C ARG A 48 15.90 23.88 20.26
N ARG A 49 15.82 23.95 21.58
CA ARG A 49 15.92 22.76 22.44
C ARG A 49 14.77 21.79 22.16
N ARG A 50 13.56 22.28 22.06
CA ARG A 50 12.39 21.47 21.72
C ARG A 50 12.49 20.88 20.32
N GLY A 51 12.89 21.69 19.32
CA GLY A 51 13.07 21.21 17.96
C GLY A 51 14.07 20.05 17.85
N ILE A 52 15.15 20.08 18.63
CA ILE A 52 16.15 19.01 18.69
C ILE A 52 15.58 17.74 19.36
N LEU A 53 14.91 17.90 20.52
CA LEU A 53 14.36 16.77 21.29
C LEU A 53 13.22 16.07 20.54
N GLU A 54 12.34 16.83 19.93
CA GLU A 54 11.19 16.34 19.18
C GLU A 54 11.58 15.93 17.75
N ARG A 55 12.79 16.23 17.30
CA ARG A 55 13.28 16.11 15.90
C ARG A 55 12.36 16.81 14.89
N GLN A 56 11.60 17.76 15.35
CA GLN A 56 10.62 18.54 14.62
C GLN A 56 10.56 19.92 15.19
N VAL A 57 10.71 20.94 14.37
CA VAL A 57 10.40 22.30 14.84
C VAL A 57 8.91 22.37 15.13
N PRO A 58 8.52 22.78 16.36
CA PRO A 58 7.11 22.82 16.73
C PRO A 58 6.30 23.61 15.70
N ASP A 59 5.26 23.00 15.15
CA ASP A 59 4.35 23.68 14.23
C ASP A 59 3.45 24.57 15.06
N THR A 60 3.74 25.84 15.05
CA THR A 60 2.91 26.83 15.71
C THR A 60 1.91 27.36 14.68
N ALA A 61 0.81 26.61 14.47
CA ALA A 61 -0.38 27.13 13.79
C ALA A 61 -0.83 28.48 14.40
N GLU A 62 -0.41 28.74 15.63
CA GLU A 62 -0.64 29.97 16.40
C GLU A 62 0.35 31.11 16.08
N ARG A 63 1.40 30.85 15.25
CA ARG A 63 2.43 31.86 14.90
C ARG A 63 2.60 31.99 13.39
N PRO A 64 1.71 32.74 12.70
CA PRO A 64 1.81 32.97 11.25
C PRO A 64 3.12 33.67 10.86
N GLU A 65 3.75 34.43 11.76
CA GLU A 65 5.05 35.08 11.57
C GLU A 65 6.16 34.08 11.35
N GLN A 66 6.17 32.94 12.05
CA GLN A 66 7.15 31.88 11.87
C GLN A 66 7.05 31.27 10.47
N GLN A 67 5.85 31.04 9.97
CA GLN A 67 5.65 30.55 8.60
C GLN A 67 6.10 31.58 7.56
N SER A 68 5.95 32.87 7.87
CA SER A 68 6.45 33.95 7.01
C SER A 68 7.97 33.95 6.94
N GLN A 69 8.65 33.79 8.08
CA GLN A 69 10.12 33.67 8.13
C GLN A 69 10.63 32.47 7.31
N TYR A 70 10.01 31.30 7.41
CA TYR A 70 10.38 30.14 6.57
C TYR A 70 10.23 30.41 5.08
N ARG A 71 9.12 31.05 4.68
CA ARG A 71 8.91 31.43 3.26
C ARG A 71 9.94 32.44 2.77
N GLU A 72 10.29 33.41 3.60
CA GLU A 72 11.32 34.42 3.31
C GLU A 72 12.68 33.75 3.09
N VAL A 73 13.09 32.85 4.00
CA VAL A 73 14.34 32.10 3.88
C VAL A 73 14.34 31.25 2.61
N LEU A 74 13.26 30.54 2.32
CA LEU A 74 13.17 29.71 1.12
C LEU A 74 13.13 30.52 -0.17
N ALA A 75 12.71 31.75 -0.16
CA ALA A 75 12.69 32.66 -1.34
C ALA A 75 14.04 33.36 -1.55
N ALA A 76 14.83 33.55 -0.51
CA ALA A 76 16.07 34.32 -0.57
C ALA A 76 17.20 33.57 -1.27
N ALA A 77 18.03 34.31 -2.01
CA ALA A 77 19.26 33.77 -2.62
C ALA A 77 20.48 33.81 -1.67
N GLY A 78 20.36 34.54 -0.55
CA GLY A 78 21.44 34.76 0.44
C GLY A 78 21.01 34.39 1.85
N VAL A 79 21.81 34.81 2.82
CA VAL A 79 21.48 34.66 4.23
C VAL A 79 20.40 35.68 4.62
N VAL A 80 19.39 35.22 5.31
CA VAL A 80 18.32 36.05 5.91
C VAL A 80 18.55 36.14 7.39
N ARG A 81 18.59 37.38 7.91
CA ARG A 81 18.65 37.65 9.35
C ARG A 81 17.24 37.87 9.87
N LEU A 82 16.90 37.16 10.90
CA LEU A 82 15.53 37.09 11.41
C LEU A 82 15.50 37.52 12.88
N PRO A 83 14.66 38.51 13.22
CA PRO A 83 14.48 38.91 14.60
C PRO A 83 13.78 37.78 15.39
N PRO A 84 13.97 37.75 16.72
CA PRO A 84 13.21 36.90 17.60
C PRO A 84 11.71 37.20 17.51
N LEU A 85 10.86 36.19 17.58
CA LEU A 85 9.39 36.33 17.58
C LEU A 85 8.80 36.36 18.99
N ALA A 86 9.61 36.04 20.01
CA ALA A 86 9.24 36.09 21.43
C ALA A 86 10.45 36.57 22.25
N GLU A 87 10.18 37.04 23.49
CA GLU A 87 11.20 37.61 24.41
C GLU A 87 12.26 36.58 24.82
N ASP A 88 11.90 35.29 24.83
CA ASP A 88 12.78 34.15 25.17
C ASP A 88 13.52 33.58 23.99
N GLU A 89 13.30 34.06 22.77
CA GLU A 89 13.97 33.63 21.55
C GLU A 89 15.22 34.48 21.28
N LEU A 90 16.18 33.89 20.61
CA LEU A 90 17.43 34.52 20.18
C LEU A 90 17.38 34.92 18.70
N PRO A 91 18.08 35.97 18.26
CA PRO A 91 18.19 36.35 16.87
C PRO A 91 18.75 35.21 16.05
N ARG A 92 18.27 35.04 14.83
CA ARG A 92 18.62 33.92 13.95
C ARG A 92 19.08 34.42 12.59
N ALA A 93 19.95 33.63 11.99
CA ALA A 93 20.27 33.76 10.59
C ALA A 93 19.99 32.41 9.90
N ALA A 94 19.49 32.45 8.68
CA ALA A 94 19.18 31.24 7.95
C ALA A 94 19.51 31.36 6.48
N ALA A 95 19.80 30.23 5.83
CA ALA A 95 20.00 30.10 4.39
C ALA A 95 19.16 28.96 3.85
N ALA A 96 18.63 29.13 2.64
CA ALA A 96 17.94 28.03 1.94
C ALA A 96 18.96 27.00 1.46
N ILE A 97 18.64 25.71 1.68
CA ILE A 97 19.37 24.59 1.13
C ILE A 97 18.71 24.27 -0.21
N ARG A 98 19.46 24.42 -1.33
CA ARG A 98 18.94 24.29 -2.67
C ARG A 98 19.85 23.47 -3.58
N ALA A 99 19.25 22.75 -4.52
CA ALA A 99 19.93 22.15 -5.66
C ALA A 99 19.41 22.82 -6.95
N GLY A 100 20.13 23.81 -7.46
CA GLY A 100 19.60 24.72 -8.49
C GLY A 100 18.38 25.46 -7.94
N ASP A 101 17.26 25.37 -8.66
CA ASP A 101 15.99 25.99 -8.24
C ASP A 101 15.17 25.14 -7.26
N LEU A 102 15.57 23.88 -7.06
CA LEU A 102 14.85 22.96 -6.17
C LEU A 102 15.19 23.22 -4.71
N PRO A 103 14.26 23.68 -3.86
CA PRO A 103 14.48 23.77 -2.42
C PRO A 103 14.50 22.36 -1.83
N LEU A 104 15.42 22.12 -0.89
CA LEU A 104 15.57 20.86 -0.17
C LEU A 104 15.34 21.01 1.32
N GLY A 105 15.53 22.23 1.87
CA GLY A 105 15.42 22.52 3.28
C GLY A 105 16.00 23.87 3.64
N THR A 106 16.34 24.04 4.92
CA THR A 106 16.88 25.27 5.48
C THR A 106 18.00 24.96 6.47
N LEU A 107 19.01 25.84 6.50
CA LEU A 107 20.09 25.86 7.47
C LEU A 107 19.90 27.05 8.39
N TRP A 108 19.69 26.82 9.68
CA TRP A 108 19.41 27.84 10.69
C TRP A 108 20.58 27.95 11.67
N ALA A 109 20.98 29.17 11.99
CA ALA A 109 21.91 29.47 13.05
C ALA A 109 21.27 30.43 14.05
N ILE A 110 21.53 30.24 15.34
CA ILE A 110 21.33 31.29 16.36
C ILE A 110 22.59 32.16 16.32
N GLU A 111 22.44 33.47 16.28
CA GLU A 111 23.57 34.37 16.26
C GLU A 111 24.35 34.29 17.58
N GLY A 112 25.64 34.19 17.48
CA GLY A 112 26.57 34.22 18.64
C GLY A 112 26.63 35.62 19.29
N PRO A 113 27.25 35.76 20.44
CA PRO A 113 27.33 37.03 21.16
C PRO A 113 27.96 38.18 20.38
N ALA A 114 28.82 37.90 19.41
CA ALA A 114 29.47 38.88 18.53
C ALA A 114 28.60 39.27 17.33
N GLY A 115 27.43 38.67 17.18
CA GLY A 115 26.58 38.74 15.97
C GLY A 115 27.18 37.92 14.83
N LEU A 116 26.52 37.97 13.68
CA LEU A 116 26.97 37.29 12.46
C LEU A 116 27.77 38.26 11.60
N ASP A 117 29.05 37.96 11.40
CA ASP A 117 29.91 38.68 10.49
C ASP A 117 29.90 38.10 9.05
N GLN A 118 30.67 38.70 8.16
CA GLN A 118 30.79 38.25 6.78
C GLN A 118 31.36 36.83 6.65
N SER A 119 32.20 36.39 7.58
CA SER A 119 32.74 35.03 7.63
C SER A 119 31.66 34.03 7.97
N GLY A 120 30.83 34.36 8.97
CA GLY A 120 29.67 33.55 9.39
C GLY A 120 28.61 33.44 8.27
N GLU A 121 28.33 34.54 7.55
CA GLU A 121 27.40 34.51 6.40
C GLU A 121 27.91 33.57 5.28
N ARG A 122 29.21 33.65 4.97
CA ARG A 122 29.83 32.74 4.00
C ARG A 122 29.76 31.29 4.49
N ALA A 123 30.04 31.02 5.75
CA ALA A 123 29.96 29.68 6.33
C ALA A 123 28.55 29.11 6.25
N LEU A 124 27.51 29.92 6.47
CA LEU A 124 26.11 29.49 6.30
C LEU A 124 25.78 29.15 4.84
N LEU A 125 26.22 29.98 3.88
CA LEU A 125 25.98 29.73 2.45
C LEU A 125 26.72 28.49 1.95
N ASP A 126 27.99 28.33 2.31
CA ASP A 126 28.78 27.17 1.92
C ASP A 126 28.27 25.90 2.63
N GLY A 127 27.85 26.03 3.90
CA GLY A 127 27.17 24.96 4.63
C GLY A 127 25.87 24.55 3.96
N ALA A 128 25.05 25.48 3.52
CA ALA A 128 23.81 25.19 2.80
C ALA A 128 24.07 24.45 1.48
N ARG A 129 25.11 24.84 0.73
CA ARG A 129 25.53 24.16 -0.51
C ARG A 129 25.99 22.72 -0.25
N LEU A 130 26.80 22.50 0.80
CA LEU A 130 27.26 21.18 1.18
C LEU A 130 26.10 20.33 1.71
N ALA A 131 25.22 20.90 2.54
CA ALA A 131 23.99 20.22 2.98
C ALA A 131 23.14 19.75 1.81
N ALA A 132 23.00 20.59 0.76
CA ALA A 132 22.28 20.20 -0.44
C ALA A 132 22.87 18.96 -1.12
N LEU A 133 24.20 18.86 -1.23
CA LEU A 133 24.86 17.68 -1.79
C LEU A 133 24.63 16.43 -0.96
N HIS A 134 24.69 16.52 0.38
CA HIS A 134 24.41 15.39 1.26
C HIS A 134 22.94 14.98 1.22
N MET A 135 22.02 15.93 1.21
CA MET A 135 20.58 15.65 1.10
C MET A 135 20.23 14.99 -0.24
N LEU A 136 20.80 15.47 -1.36
CA LEU A 136 20.64 14.85 -2.67
C LEU A 136 21.21 13.42 -2.72
N ARG A 137 22.44 13.22 -2.21
CA ARG A 137 23.02 11.88 -2.15
C ARG A 137 22.16 10.91 -1.35
N ARG A 138 21.66 11.35 -0.20
CA ARG A 138 20.77 10.55 0.65
C ARG A 138 19.47 10.21 -0.07
N ARG A 139 18.86 11.20 -0.76
CA ARG A 139 17.64 11.01 -1.54
C ARG A 139 17.87 10.04 -2.69
N SER A 140 18.94 10.25 -3.47
CA SER A 140 19.29 9.36 -4.58
C SER A 140 19.62 7.94 -4.12
N ALA A 141 20.32 7.78 -3.00
CA ALA A 141 20.61 6.46 -2.44
C ALA A 141 19.32 5.74 -1.99
N ALA A 142 18.39 6.45 -1.35
CA ALA A 142 17.11 5.90 -0.96
C ALA A 142 16.23 5.54 -2.17
N GLU A 143 16.22 6.38 -3.20
CA GLU A 143 15.53 6.10 -4.46
C GLU A 143 16.11 4.88 -5.19
N LEU A 144 17.42 4.75 -5.24
CA LEU A 144 18.11 3.59 -5.82
C LEU A 144 17.82 2.30 -5.02
N ASP A 145 17.79 2.35 -3.69
CA ASP A 145 17.44 1.21 -2.86
C ASP A 145 16.00 0.77 -3.09
N LEU A 146 15.05 1.72 -3.15
CA LEU A 146 13.66 1.42 -3.47
C LEU A 146 13.51 0.78 -4.85
N HIS A 147 14.18 1.29 -5.87
CA HIS A 147 14.15 0.71 -7.21
C HIS A 147 14.77 -0.69 -7.25
N ALA A 148 15.90 -0.87 -6.56
CA ALA A 148 16.54 -2.20 -6.48
C ALA A 148 15.64 -3.22 -5.81
N ARG A 149 14.94 -2.84 -4.73
CA ARG A 149 13.95 -3.70 -4.05
C ARG A 149 12.73 -3.96 -4.92
N GLU A 150 12.24 -2.95 -5.64
CA GLU A 150 11.13 -3.11 -6.59
C GLU A 150 11.48 -4.12 -7.68
N GLU A 151 12.67 -3.99 -8.30
CA GLU A 151 13.13 -4.93 -9.32
C GLU A 151 13.34 -6.34 -8.75
N ALA A 152 13.90 -6.43 -7.54
CA ALA A 152 14.08 -7.70 -6.85
C ALA A 152 12.76 -8.43 -6.64
N LEU A 153 11.76 -7.73 -6.10
CA LEU A 153 10.44 -8.30 -5.89
C LEU A 153 9.77 -8.65 -7.22
N ARG A 154 9.86 -7.78 -8.22
CA ARG A 154 9.31 -8.03 -9.57
C ARG A 154 9.88 -9.30 -10.19
N GLY A 155 11.19 -9.46 -10.15
CA GLY A 155 11.87 -10.65 -10.66
C GLY A 155 11.51 -11.92 -9.90
N ALA A 156 11.40 -11.83 -8.57
CA ALA A 156 10.97 -12.93 -7.72
C ALA A 156 9.54 -13.39 -8.04
N LEU A 157 8.58 -12.47 -8.06
CA LEU A 157 7.18 -12.76 -8.37
C LEU A 157 6.96 -13.26 -9.81
N SER A 158 7.89 -12.97 -10.71
CA SER A 158 7.87 -13.47 -12.09
C SER A 158 8.62 -14.80 -12.28
N GLY A 159 9.23 -15.33 -11.22
CA GLY A 159 9.99 -16.57 -11.27
C GLY A 159 11.32 -16.49 -12.05
N HIS A 160 11.83 -15.26 -12.27
CA HIS A 160 13.06 -15.05 -13.03
C HIS A 160 14.34 -15.22 -12.19
N TRP A 161 14.23 -15.07 -10.87
CA TRP A 161 15.39 -15.07 -9.96
C TRP A 161 15.30 -16.19 -8.93
N SER A 162 16.46 -16.72 -8.56
CA SER A 162 16.56 -17.68 -7.47
C SER A 162 16.28 -17.02 -6.11
N ALA A 163 15.86 -17.81 -5.13
CA ALA A 163 15.65 -17.35 -3.76
C ALA A 163 16.89 -16.66 -3.16
N ALA A 164 18.10 -17.15 -3.50
CA ALA A 164 19.36 -16.58 -3.05
C ALA A 164 19.60 -15.16 -3.63
N GLU A 165 19.33 -14.97 -4.92
CA GLU A 165 19.43 -13.65 -5.57
C GLU A 165 18.42 -12.67 -5.01
N VAL A 166 17.18 -13.11 -4.80
CA VAL A 166 16.12 -12.29 -4.21
C VAL A 166 16.52 -11.84 -2.81
N ARG A 167 17.01 -12.78 -1.98
CA ARG A 167 17.48 -12.50 -0.61
C ARG A 167 18.59 -11.45 -0.61
N PHE A 168 19.59 -11.64 -1.46
CA PHE A 168 20.72 -10.71 -1.57
C PHE A 168 20.28 -9.31 -1.99
N ARG A 169 19.43 -9.19 -3.02
CA ARG A 169 18.96 -7.91 -3.56
C ARG A 169 18.00 -7.18 -2.63
N LEU A 170 17.20 -7.91 -1.85
CA LEU A 170 16.32 -7.33 -0.84
C LEU A 170 17.07 -6.97 0.46
N GLY A 171 18.32 -7.42 0.61
CA GLY A 171 19.11 -7.19 1.83
C GLY A 171 18.57 -7.95 3.04
N LEU A 172 17.84 -9.06 2.80
CA LEU A 172 17.26 -9.86 3.88
C LEU A 172 18.35 -10.71 4.54
N SER A 173 18.24 -10.87 5.87
CA SER A 173 19.20 -11.67 6.65
C SER A 173 19.23 -13.13 6.19
N GLU A 174 20.33 -13.84 6.49
CA GLU A 174 20.43 -15.28 6.19
C GLU A 174 19.51 -16.14 7.08
N ARG A 175 18.98 -15.57 8.16
CA ARG A 175 17.97 -16.24 8.98
C ARG A 175 16.68 -16.34 8.19
N THR A 176 16.07 -17.53 8.19
CA THR A 176 14.74 -17.75 7.64
C THR A 176 13.73 -17.02 8.51
N HIS A 177 13.21 -15.94 8.00
CA HIS A 177 12.09 -15.24 8.62
C HIS A 177 10.87 -15.41 7.71
N PRO A 178 9.68 -15.60 8.26
CA PRO A 178 8.48 -15.72 7.45
C PRO A 178 8.26 -14.45 6.66
N VAL A 179 7.88 -14.60 5.41
CA VAL A 179 7.49 -13.51 4.53
C VAL A 179 6.02 -13.63 4.19
N THR A 180 5.32 -12.53 4.13
CA THR A 180 3.93 -12.47 3.69
C THR A 180 3.80 -11.50 2.52
N LEU A 181 3.05 -11.88 1.51
CA LEU A 181 2.76 -11.05 0.36
C LEU A 181 1.37 -10.42 0.50
N VAL A 182 1.30 -9.11 0.37
CA VAL A 182 0.04 -8.36 0.34
C VAL A 182 -0.17 -7.78 -1.06
N GLY A 183 -1.32 -8.06 -1.67
CA GLY A 183 -1.72 -7.46 -2.93
C GLY A 183 -2.76 -6.37 -2.72
N LEU A 184 -2.61 -5.24 -3.41
CA LEU A 184 -3.59 -4.17 -3.47
C LEU A 184 -4.11 -4.01 -4.89
N ALA A 185 -5.42 -3.99 -5.06
CA ALA A 185 -6.07 -3.71 -6.32
C ALA A 185 -7.27 -2.77 -6.13
N PRO A 186 -7.58 -1.90 -7.12
CA PRO A 186 -8.79 -1.10 -7.06
C PRO A 186 -10.04 -1.99 -7.16
N LEU A 187 -11.06 -1.65 -6.38
CA LEU A 187 -12.39 -2.23 -6.57
C LEU A 187 -12.91 -1.77 -7.93
N ARG A 188 -13.24 -2.71 -8.80
CA ARG A 188 -13.75 -2.41 -10.14
C ARG A 188 -15.26 -2.14 -10.08
N LEU A 189 -15.61 -0.90 -10.29
CA LEU A 189 -17.00 -0.44 -10.36
C LEU A 189 -17.36 -0.14 -11.82
N PRO A 190 -18.59 -0.47 -12.30
CA PRO A 190 -19.00 -0.26 -13.69
C PRO A 190 -18.85 1.19 -14.16
N ASP A 191 -19.13 2.15 -13.28
CA ASP A 191 -19.21 3.58 -13.59
C ASP A 191 -17.99 4.38 -13.11
N ARG A 192 -16.90 3.72 -12.70
CA ARG A 192 -15.71 4.39 -12.15
C ARG A 192 -14.43 3.89 -12.81
N GLU A 193 -13.69 4.83 -13.37
CA GLU A 193 -12.36 4.54 -13.90
C GLU A 193 -11.39 4.20 -12.75
N PRO A 194 -10.65 3.07 -12.82
CA PRO A 194 -9.68 2.71 -11.81
C PRO A 194 -8.53 3.74 -11.78
N PRO A 195 -7.88 3.92 -10.62
CA PRO A 195 -6.70 4.77 -10.53
C PRO A 195 -5.59 4.24 -11.42
N GLU A 196 -4.75 5.15 -11.92
CA GLU A 196 -3.56 4.78 -12.67
C GLU A 196 -2.63 3.90 -11.80
N LEU A 197 -2.22 2.75 -12.34
CA LEU A 197 -1.43 1.76 -11.60
C LEU A 197 -0.11 2.33 -11.08
N THR A 198 0.56 3.16 -11.88
CA THR A 198 1.81 3.84 -11.50
C THR A 198 1.60 4.72 -10.26
N ARG A 199 0.49 5.45 -10.21
CA ARG A 199 0.13 6.29 -9.06
C ARG A 199 -0.19 5.45 -7.84
N LEU A 200 -0.97 4.38 -8.00
CA LEU A 200 -1.26 3.44 -6.92
C LEU A 200 0.03 2.84 -6.34
N ALA A 201 0.93 2.37 -7.20
CA ALA A 201 2.22 1.80 -6.81
C ALA A 201 3.08 2.82 -6.04
N ALA A 202 3.19 4.06 -6.53
CA ALA A 202 3.98 5.10 -5.88
C ALA A 202 3.42 5.49 -4.49
N VAL A 203 2.09 5.56 -4.35
CA VAL A 203 1.45 5.85 -3.04
C VAL A 203 1.63 4.67 -2.10
N ALA A 204 1.42 3.44 -2.56
CA ALA A 204 1.61 2.23 -1.78
C ALA A 204 3.07 2.05 -1.33
N ALA A 205 4.05 2.29 -2.22
CA ALA A 205 5.47 2.21 -1.88
C ALA A 205 5.84 3.19 -0.75
N ARG A 206 5.37 4.44 -0.83
CA ARG A 206 5.59 5.42 0.25
C ARG A 206 4.94 5.00 1.57
N HIS A 207 3.71 4.47 1.51
CA HIS A 207 3.01 3.97 2.70
C HIS A 207 3.78 2.84 3.37
N TRP A 208 4.14 1.79 2.60
CA TRP A 208 4.82 0.61 3.14
C TRP A 208 6.23 0.95 3.65
N SER A 209 7.01 1.76 2.94
CA SER A 209 8.34 2.20 3.39
C SER A 209 8.30 3.02 4.69
N ALA A 210 7.19 3.72 4.94
CA ALA A 210 7.03 4.48 6.18
C ALA A 210 6.68 3.61 7.39
N VAL A 211 6.00 2.48 7.18
CA VAL A 211 5.55 1.59 8.27
C VAL A 211 6.42 0.36 8.45
N HIS A 212 7.18 -0.05 7.43
CA HIS A 212 8.08 -1.20 7.49
C HIS A 212 9.29 -0.97 6.59
N ALA A 213 10.46 -0.75 7.18
CA ALA A 213 11.69 -0.36 6.46
C ALA A 213 12.18 -1.42 5.45
N GLU A 214 11.87 -2.70 5.68
CA GLU A 214 12.28 -3.82 4.82
C GLU A 214 11.24 -4.19 3.76
N ALA A 215 10.09 -3.50 3.74
CA ALA A 215 9.07 -3.75 2.73
C ALA A 215 9.61 -3.50 1.32
N ALA A 216 9.29 -4.40 0.40
CA ALA A 216 9.50 -4.20 -1.03
C ALA A 216 8.16 -4.12 -1.74
N VAL A 217 8.02 -3.17 -2.66
CA VAL A 217 6.75 -2.92 -3.36
C VAL A 217 6.98 -2.92 -4.86
N THR A 218 6.13 -3.61 -5.60
CA THR A 218 6.15 -3.60 -7.07
C THR A 218 4.75 -3.69 -7.65
N ALA A 219 4.58 -3.23 -8.88
CA ALA A 219 3.34 -3.39 -9.64
C ALA A 219 3.53 -4.44 -10.74
N LEU A 220 2.59 -5.38 -10.83
CA LEU A 220 2.50 -6.37 -11.92
C LEU A 220 1.06 -6.53 -12.38
N GLY A 221 0.82 -6.46 -13.68
CA GLY A 221 -0.54 -6.52 -14.23
C GLY A 221 -1.40 -5.36 -13.74
N SER A 222 -2.44 -5.64 -12.97
CA SER A 222 -3.33 -4.63 -12.35
C SER A 222 -3.21 -4.55 -10.83
N THR A 223 -2.22 -5.23 -10.26
CA THR A 223 -2.05 -5.40 -8.80
C THR A 223 -0.73 -4.79 -8.35
N VAL A 224 -0.75 -4.13 -7.20
CA VAL A 224 0.44 -3.68 -6.48
C VAL A 224 0.71 -4.67 -5.35
N TYR A 225 1.90 -5.25 -5.33
CA TYR A 225 2.33 -6.23 -4.34
C TYR A 225 3.30 -5.58 -3.36
N ALA A 226 3.13 -5.88 -2.09
CA ALA A 226 4.05 -5.54 -1.02
C ALA A 226 4.52 -6.82 -0.32
N LEU A 227 5.81 -7.05 -0.30
CA LEU A 227 6.44 -8.13 0.47
C LEU A 227 6.77 -7.60 1.87
N LEU A 228 6.30 -8.29 2.88
CA LEU A 228 6.46 -7.93 4.29
C LEU A 228 7.21 -9.07 5.00
N PRO A 229 8.52 -8.92 5.24
CA PRO A 229 9.27 -9.88 6.04
C PRO A 229 9.04 -9.67 7.54
N GLU A 230 9.22 -10.73 8.32
CA GLU A 230 9.34 -10.72 9.79
C GLU A 230 8.11 -10.22 10.58
N LEU A 231 6.93 -10.24 9.99
CA LEU A 231 5.71 -9.81 10.66
C LEU A 231 4.78 -11.00 11.01
N ASP A 232 4.17 -10.93 12.18
CA ASP A 232 3.11 -11.88 12.52
C ASP A 232 1.82 -11.61 11.72
N PRO A 233 0.96 -12.63 11.50
CA PRO A 233 -0.24 -12.48 10.65
C PRO A 233 -1.20 -11.37 11.12
N THR A 234 -1.29 -11.12 12.43
CA THR A 234 -2.16 -10.07 12.98
C THR A 234 -1.63 -8.67 12.64
N ALA A 235 -0.30 -8.48 12.71
CA ALA A 235 0.35 -7.25 12.32
C ALA A 235 0.20 -7.01 10.80
N VAL A 236 0.40 -8.04 9.97
CA VAL A 236 0.21 -7.95 8.52
C VAL A 236 -1.22 -7.52 8.18
N ARG A 237 -2.24 -8.15 8.79
CA ARG A 237 -3.65 -7.80 8.55
C ARG A 237 -3.93 -6.34 8.90
N ARG A 238 -3.53 -5.90 10.08
CA ARG A 238 -3.70 -4.51 10.52
C ARG A 238 -3.05 -3.52 9.57
N LEU A 239 -1.82 -3.80 9.11
CA LEU A 239 -1.12 -2.96 8.15
C LEU A 239 -1.80 -2.95 6.77
N ALA A 240 -2.34 -4.09 6.32
CA ALA A 240 -3.09 -4.17 5.07
C ALA A 240 -4.38 -3.35 5.13
N GLU A 241 -5.14 -3.40 6.23
CA GLU A 241 -6.33 -2.59 6.47
C GLU A 241 -5.99 -1.09 6.51
N GLN A 242 -4.90 -0.71 7.18
CA GLN A 242 -4.40 0.66 7.16
C GLN A 242 -3.99 1.11 5.76
N ALA A 243 -3.36 0.24 4.97
CA ALA A 243 -2.99 0.53 3.60
C ALA A 243 -4.22 0.81 2.73
N VAL A 244 -5.27 -0.03 2.79
CA VAL A 244 -6.53 0.19 2.06
C VAL A 244 -7.08 1.58 2.33
N SER A 245 -7.18 1.97 3.60
CA SER A 245 -7.75 3.27 3.98
C SER A 245 -6.84 4.46 3.63
N THR A 246 -5.53 4.36 3.90
CA THR A 246 -4.59 5.48 3.74
C THR A 246 -4.22 5.69 2.28
N VAL A 247 -3.91 4.61 1.55
CA VAL A 247 -3.62 4.66 0.12
C VAL A 247 -4.86 5.10 -0.65
N GLY A 248 -6.05 4.55 -0.31
CA GLY A 248 -7.32 4.91 -0.93
C GLY A 248 -7.65 6.41 -0.80
N ARG A 249 -7.41 7.01 0.35
CA ARG A 249 -7.56 8.47 0.56
C ARG A 249 -6.54 9.28 -0.25
N SER A 250 -5.30 8.84 -0.30
CA SER A 250 -4.22 9.54 -1.01
C SER A 250 -4.37 9.50 -2.53
N LEU A 251 -5.24 8.64 -3.07
CA LEU A 251 -5.51 8.52 -4.50
C LEU A 251 -6.61 9.46 -5.02
N VAL A 252 -7.35 10.12 -4.14
CA VAL A 252 -8.38 11.09 -4.55
C VAL A 252 -7.73 12.27 -5.28
N ARG A 253 -8.28 12.63 -6.45
CA ARG A 253 -7.65 13.63 -7.36
C ARG A 253 -7.90 15.08 -6.97
N THR A 254 -8.98 15.36 -6.24
CA THR A 254 -9.41 16.74 -5.96
C THR A 254 -9.35 17.02 -4.44
N PRO A 255 -8.53 17.97 -3.99
CA PRO A 255 -8.58 18.42 -2.60
C PRO A 255 -9.95 19.05 -2.30
N GLY A 256 -10.70 18.46 -1.37
CA GLY A 256 -12.02 18.96 -0.96
C GLY A 256 -13.20 18.04 -1.28
N GLU A 257 -13.09 17.09 -2.19
CA GLU A 257 -14.04 16.00 -2.30
C GLU A 257 -13.70 14.93 -1.27
N GLY A 258 -14.46 14.87 -0.18
CA GLY A 258 -14.34 13.87 0.88
C GLY A 258 -14.70 12.47 0.38
N GLY A 259 -13.82 11.86 -0.43
CA GLY A 259 -13.99 10.53 -0.99
C GLY A 259 -12.73 9.69 -0.80
N THR A 260 -12.88 8.37 -0.86
CA THR A 260 -11.78 7.41 -0.95
C THR A 260 -11.88 6.64 -2.25
N THR A 261 -10.72 6.29 -2.83
CA THR A 261 -10.69 5.28 -3.90
C THR A 261 -10.84 3.92 -3.24
N PRO A 262 -11.91 3.17 -3.52
CA PRO A 262 -12.09 1.86 -2.91
C PRO A 262 -11.05 0.88 -3.42
N LEU A 263 -10.34 0.26 -2.49
CA LEU A 263 -9.32 -0.76 -2.76
C LEU A 263 -9.73 -2.09 -2.15
N ARG A 264 -9.12 -3.16 -2.65
CA ARG A 264 -9.13 -4.49 -2.06
C ARG A 264 -7.71 -4.88 -1.71
N ALA A 265 -7.54 -5.49 -0.54
CA ALA A 265 -6.29 -6.10 -0.12
C ALA A 265 -6.45 -7.62 -0.03
N ALA A 266 -5.50 -8.34 -0.58
CA ALA A 266 -5.35 -9.77 -0.40
C ALA A 266 -4.08 -10.07 0.39
N ILE A 267 -4.17 -10.96 1.36
CA ILE A 267 -3.05 -11.38 2.21
C ILE A 267 -2.77 -12.85 1.93
N SER A 268 -1.54 -13.17 1.54
CA SER A 268 -1.11 -14.56 1.39
C SER A 268 -0.91 -15.25 2.73
N ARG A 269 -0.82 -16.59 2.72
CA ARG A 269 -0.21 -17.30 3.82
C ARG A 269 1.22 -16.83 4.08
N PRO A 270 1.75 -16.94 5.30
CA PRO A 270 3.17 -16.76 5.54
C PRO A 270 3.96 -17.92 4.89
N ALA A 271 5.13 -17.61 4.36
CA ALA A 271 6.07 -18.60 3.81
C ALA A 271 7.45 -18.43 4.45
N GLU A 272 8.11 -19.55 4.72
CA GLU A 272 9.45 -19.58 5.29
C GLU A 272 10.52 -19.35 4.23
N GLU A 273 10.21 -19.67 2.97
CA GLU A 273 11.17 -19.62 1.87
C GLU A 273 10.74 -18.65 0.74
N LEU A 274 11.71 -17.88 0.26
CA LEU A 274 11.50 -16.96 -0.87
C LEU A 274 11.26 -17.68 -2.20
N SER A 275 11.56 -18.99 -2.29
CA SER A 275 11.20 -19.83 -3.43
C SER A 275 9.69 -19.96 -3.64
N GLU A 276 8.90 -19.74 -2.60
CA GLU A 276 7.43 -19.83 -2.62
C GLU A 276 6.75 -18.56 -3.15
N LEU A 277 7.49 -17.48 -3.44
CA LEU A 277 6.91 -16.17 -3.81
C LEU A 277 6.00 -16.22 -5.04
N THR A 278 6.25 -17.11 -6.00
CA THR A 278 5.35 -17.31 -7.14
C THR A 278 4.03 -17.94 -6.75
N GLU A 279 4.04 -18.84 -5.76
CA GLU A 279 2.83 -19.46 -5.20
C GLU A 279 2.05 -18.45 -4.35
N LEU A 280 2.75 -17.68 -3.51
CA LEU A 280 2.11 -16.60 -2.73
C LEU A 280 1.45 -15.57 -3.64
N ARG A 281 2.08 -15.24 -4.76
CA ARG A 281 1.49 -14.37 -5.78
C ARG A 281 0.22 -14.98 -6.36
N ALA A 282 0.25 -16.25 -6.73
CA ALA A 282 -0.93 -16.94 -7.28
C ALA A 282 -2.09 -16.92 -6.27
N GLU A 283 -1.79 -17.15 -4.99
CA GLU A 283 -2.78 -17.08 -3.91
C GLU A 283 -3.40 -15.67 -3.78
N VAL A 284 -2.56 -14.63 -3.78
CA VAL A 284 -3.01 -13.22 -3.74
C VAL A 284 -3.86 -12.88 -4.96
N ASP A 285 -3.43 -13.29 -6.15
CA ASP A 285 -4.17 -13.06 -7.40
C ASP A 285 -5.54 -13.74 -7.38
N ASP A 286 -5.63 -14.95 -6.84
CA ASP A 286 -6.88 -15.69 -6.69
C ASP A 286 -7.85 -15.00 -5.72
N ILE A 287 -7.35 -14.50 -4.59
CA ILE A 287 -8.16 -13.75 -3.61
C ILE A 287 -8.69 -12.46 -4.25
N LEU A 288 -7.83 -11.69 -4.90
CA LEU A 288 -8.22 -10.44 -5.57
C LEU A 288 -9.20 -10.69 -6.72
N ARG A 289 -9.03 -11.76 -7.48
CA ARG A 289 -9.93 -12.14 -8.56
C ARG A 289 -11.38 -12.30 -8.08
N VAL A 290 -11.60 -12.82 -6.88
CA VAL A 290 -12.95 -13.06 -6.34
C VAL A 290 -13.47 -11.94 -5.45
N THR A 291 -12.65 -10.93 -5.13
CA THR A 291 -13.02 -9.81 -4.26
C THR A 291 -13.07 -8.47 -5.00
N ALA A 292 -12.22 -8.26 -6.02
CA ALA A 292 -12.09 -6.96 -6.68
C ALA A 292 -13.34 -6.51 -7.49
N TYR A 293 -14.26 -7.43 -7.79
CA TYR A 293 -15.50 -7.14 -8.52
C TYR A 293 -16.75 -7.23 -7.64
N ASP A 294 -16.60 -7.59 -6.37
CA ASP A 294 -17.71 -7.76 -5.44
C ASP A 294 -17.67 -6.68 -4.35
N GLN A 295 -18.63 -5.78 -4.39
CA GLN A 295 -18.77 -4.72 -3.40
C GLN A 295 -19.07 -5.25 -1.99
N GLN A 296 -19.68 -6.43 -1.89
CA GLN A 296 -20.01 -7.07 -0.61
C GLN A 296 -18.86 -7.94 -0.06
N ALA A 297 -17.82 -8.16 -0.85
CA ALA A 297 -16.63 -8.86 -0.36
C ALA A 297 -15.89 -8.01 0.68
N PRO A 298 -15.18 -8.63 1.64
CA PRO A 298 -14.36 -7.90 2.60
C PRO A 298 -13.31 -7.04 1.88
N GLU A 299 -13.01 -5.87 2.44
CA GLU A 299 -11.99 -4.97 1.88
C GLU A 299 -10.59 -5.57 1.97
N THR A 300 -10.34 -6.35 3.02
CA THR A 300 -9.11 -7.11 3.23
C THR A 300 -9.49 -8.56 3.48
N ALA A 301 -8.90 -9.49 2.74
CA ALA A 301 -9.18 -10.91 2.84
C ALA A 301 -7.90 -11.77 2.75
N ASP A 302 -7.91 -12.90 3.43
CA ASP A 302 -7.01 -14.02 3.19
C ASP A 302 -7.76 -15.20 2.53
N LEU A 303 -7.00 -16.23 2.13
CA LEU A 303 -7.59 -17.38 1.44
C LEU A 303 -8.64 -18.10 2.29
N THR A 304 -8.51 -18.13 3.62
CA THR A 304 -9.45 -18.87 4.49
C THR A 304 -10.85 -18.27 4.45
N GLU A 305 -10.95 -16.93 4.34
CA GLU A 305 -12.21 -16.19 4.30
C GLU A 305 -12.94 -16.32 2.96
N VAL A 306 -12.20 -16.51 1.87
CA VAL A 306 -12.76 -16.57 0.52
C VAL A 306 -12.54 -17.91 -0.20
N HIS A 307 -12.07 -18.94 0.53
CA HIS A 307 -11.69 -20.25 -0.02
C HIS A 307 -12.74 -20.85 -0.95
N ALA A 308 -14.00 -20.90 -0.53
CA ALA A 308 -15.06 -21.45 -1.36
C ALA A 308 -15.27 -20.67 -2.68
N ARG A 309 -15.07 -19.34 -2.65
CA ARG A 309 -15.17 -18.50 -3.85
C ARG A 309 -14.02 -18.76 -4.81
N VAL A 310 -12.79 -18.87 -4.29
CA VAL A 310 -11.59 -19.19 -5.07
C VAL A 310 -11.71 -20.57 -5.70
N LEU A 311 -12.07 -21.58 -4.91
CA LEU A 311 -12.28 -22.96 -5.41
C LEU A 311 -13.30 -22.98 -6.55
N LEU A 312 -14.46 -22.35 -6.38
CA LEU A 312 -15.50 -22.30 -7.41
C LEU A 312 -15.02 -21.54 -8.66
N ALA A 313 -14.21 -20.48 -8.52
CA ALA A 313 -13.65 -19.77 -9.66
C ALA A 313 -12.72 -20.67 -10.49
N HIS A 314 -11.86 -21.46 -9.83
CA HIS A 314 -11.01 -22.44 -10.51
C HIS A 314 -11.81 -23.54 -11.23
N PHE A 315 -12.89 -24.03 -10.62
CA PHE A 315 -13.78 -24.97 -11.28
C PHE A 315 -14.47 -24.35 -12.50
N ALA A 316 -14.89 -23.09 -12.42
CA ALA A 316 -15.48 -22.37 -13.55
C ALA A 316 -14.49 -22.28 -14.72
N ASP A 317 -13.24 -21.92 -14.46
CA ASP A 317 -12.17 -21.85 -15.46
C ASP A 317 -11.90 -23.22 -16.10
N GLU A 318 -11.88 -24.27 -15.30
CA GLU A 318 -11.64 -25.62 -15.79
C GLU A 318 -12.79 -26.11 -16.70
N LEU A 319 -14.04 -25.86 -16.30
CA LEU A 319 -15.20 -26.18 -17.13
C LEU A 319 -15.29 -25.31 -18.40
N ALA A 320 -14.76 -24.08 -18.37
CA ALA A 320 -14.66 -23.24 -19.55
C ALA A 320 -13.61 -23.76 -20.53
N ARG A 321 -12.45 -24.17 -20.02
CA ARG A 321 -11.35 -24.75 -20.81
C ARG A 321 -11.69 -26.14 -21.37
N ARG A 322 -12.49 -26.94 -20.66
CA ARG A 322 -12.87 -28.32 -21.03
C ARG A 322 -14.37 -28.52 -21.05
N PRO A 323 -15.10 -28.01 -22.07
CA PRO A 323 -16.55 -28.09 -22.14
C PRO A 323 -17.10 -29.53 -22.04
N ARG A 324 -16.32 -30.53 -22.42
CA ARG A 324 -16.68 -31.97 -22.31
C ARG A 324 -16.89 -32.45 -20.86
N LEU A 325 -16.39 -31.68 -19.86
CA LEU A 325 -16.63 -32.01 -18.43
C LEU A 325 -17.97 -31.48 -17.93
N ARG A 326 -18.67 -30.70 -18.73
CA ARG A 326 -20.02 -30.23 -18.38
C ARG A 326 -21.01 -31.40 -18.43
N HIS A 327 -21.85 -31.48 -17.41
CA HIS A 327 -22.90 -32.49 -17.38
C HIS A 327 -23.92 -32.23 -18.51
N PRO A 328 -24.16 -33.21 -19.43
CA PRO A 328 -25.02 -32.97 -20.59
C PRO A 328 -26.42 -32.54 -20.20
N GLY A 329 -27.03 -33.19 -19.20
CA GLY A 329 -28.35 -32.88 -18.70
C GLY A 329 -28.46 -31.47 -18.12
N VAL A 330 -27.45 -30.98 -17.41
CA VAL A 330 -27.46 -29.58 -16.91
C VAL A 330 -27.39 -28.58 -18.06
N THR A 331 -26.53 -28.83 -19.05
CA THR A 331 -26.43 -27.98 -20.25
C THR A 331 -27.76 -27.94 -21.01
N ALA A 332 -28.36 -29.11 -21.23
CA ALA A 332 -29.68 -29.23 -21.91
C ALA A 332 -30.80 -28.53 -21.13
N MET A 333 -30.82 -28.65 -19.81
CA MET A 333 -31.79 -28.01 -18.94
C MET A 333 -31.72 -26.48 -19.01
N VAL A 334 -30.51 -25.92 -18.96
CA VAL A 334 -30.35 -24.47 -19.05
C VAL A 334 -30.70 -23.94 -20.42
N GLU A 335 -30.35 -24.62 -21.49
CA GLU A 335 -30.75 -24.26 -22.86
C GLU A 335 -32.26 -24.40 -23.07
N HIS A 336 -32.90 -25.40 -22.49
CA HIS A 336 -34.34 -25.55 -22.50
C HIS A 336 -35.01 -24.38 -21.77
N ASP A 337 -34.56 -24.01 -20.59
CA ASP A 337 -35.10 -22.87 -19.84
C ASP A 337 -35.00 -21.56 -20.66
N ARG A 338 -33.88 -21.36 -21.34
CA ARG A 338 -33.64 -20.18 -22.18
C ARG A 338 -34.61 -20.12 -23.38
N THR A 339 -34.87 -21.26 -24.02
CA THR A 339 -35.69 -21.32 -25.25
C THR A 339 -37.17 -21.45 -24.99
N GLN A 340 -37.56 -22.14 -23.92
CA GLN A 340 -38.95 -22.44 -23.59
C GLN A 340 -39.51 -21.61 -22.44
N HIS A 341 -38.70 -20.65 -21.92
CA HIS A 341 -39.06 -19.79 -20.79
C HIS A 341 -39.54 -20.58 -19.55
N THR A 342 -38.94 -21.73 -19.33
CA THR A 342 -39.17 -22.58 -18.14
C THR A 342 -38.20 -22.18 -17.02
N ALA A 343 -38.31 -22.80 -15.85
CA ALA A 343 -37.48 -22.49 -14.68
C ALA A 343 -36.99 -23.78 -14.00
N TYR A 344 -36.58 -24.77 -14.78
CA TYR A 344 -36.09 -26.05 -14.23
C TYR A 344 -34.74 -25.88 -13.57
N ALA A 345 -33.81 -25.18 -14.19
CA ALA A 345 -32.48 -24.92 -13.65
C ALA A 345 -32.54 -24.10 -12.35
N ALA A 346 -33.32 -22.99 -12.33
CA ALA A 346 -33.56 -22.20 -11.15
C ALA A 346 -34.23 -23.01 -10.03
N SER A 347 -35.21 -23.86 -10.37
CA SER A 347 -35.89 -24.72 -9.40
C SER A 347 -34.96 -25.79 -8.80
N THR A 348 -34.12 -26.41 -9.64
CA THR A 348 -33.12 -27.40 -9.19
C THR A 348 -32.05 -26.76 -8.32
N ALA A 349 -31.52 -25.60 -8.72
CA ALA A 349 -30.54 -24.86 -7.95
C ALA A 349 -31.06 -24.45 -6.56
N ALA A 350 -32.29 -23.88 -6.50
CA ALA A 350 -32.89 -23.48 -5.24
C ALA A 350 -33.15 -24.68 -4.29
N TRP A 351 -33.54 -25.82 -4.84
CA TRP A 351 -33.73 -27.04 -4.05
C TRP A 351 -32.39 -27.58 -3.50
N LEU A 352 -31.33 -27.59 -4.32
CA LEU A 352 -30.00 -27.99 -3.91
C LEU A 352 -29.42 -27.02 -2.85
N ASP A 353 -29.62 -25.72 -3.02
CA ASP A 353 -29.22 -24.68 -2.08
C ASP A 353 -29.98 -24.75 -0.73
N ALA A 354 -31.19 -25.29 -0.75
CA ALA A 354 -31.97 -25.58 0.43
C ALA A 354 -31.71 -26.99 1.00
N VAL A 355 -30.63 -27.65 0.57
CA VAL A 355 -30.23 -28.99 1.02
C VAL A 355 -31.38 -29.99 0.91
N GLY A 356 -32.15 -29.91 -0.17
CA GLY A 356 -33.31 -30.78 -0.44
C GLY A 356 -34.63 -30.39 0.22
N ASN A 357 -34.67 -29.28 0.97
CA ASN A 357 -35.88 -28.82 1.64
C ASN A 357 -36.83 -28.13 0.61
N ILE A 358 -37.91 -28.85 0.26
CA ILE A 358 -38.89 -28.37 -0.72
C ILE A 358 -39.61 -27.10 -0.26
N ALA A 359 -40.01 -27.01 1.03
CA ALA A 359 -40.72 -25.85 1.52
C ALA A 359 -39.89 -24.58 1.45
N GLN A 360 -38.66 -24.64 1.92
CA GLN A 360 -37.70 -23.53 1.89
C GLN A 360 -37.35 -23.12 0.45
N ALA A 361 -37.11 -24.07 -0.42
CA ALA A 361 -36.81 -23.79 -1.82
C ALA A 361 -38.01 -23.16 -2.58
N ALA A 362 -39.23 -23.63 -2.29
CA ALA A 362 -40.43 -23.08 -2.87
C ALA A 362 -40.69 -21.63 -2.41
N GLU A 363 -40.47 -21.36 -1.13
CA GLU A 363 -40.54 -20.00 -0.56
C GLU A 363 -39.56 -19.05 -1.24
N ARG A 364 -38.28 -19.44 -1.41
CA ARG A 364 -37.26 -18.64 -2.11
C ARG A 364 -37.65 -18.29 -3.55
N LEU A 365 -38.33 -19.20 -4.22
CA LEU A 365 -38.77 -19.02 -5.60
C LEU A 365 -40.16 -18.37 -5.72
N SER A 366 -40.84 -18.11 -4.60
CA SER A 366 -42.19 -17.59 -4.54
C SER A 366 -43.18 -18.48 -5.32
N VAL A 367 -43.06 -19.82 -5.20
CA VAL A 367 -43.93 -20.81 -5.84
C VAL A 367 -44.53 -21.76 -4.80
N HIS A 368 -45.64 -22.42 -5.18
CA HIS A 368 -46.23 -23.45 -4.34
C HIS A 368 -45.31 -24.72 -4.25
N PRO A 369 -45.17 -25.40 -3.10
CA PRO A 369 -44.36 -26.61 -2.98
C PRO A 369 -44.66 -27.71 -4.01
N ASN A 370 -45.91 -27.88 -4.37
CA ASN A 370 -46.31 -28.86 -5.39
C ASN A 370 -45.81 -28.49 -6.79
N THR A 371 -45.75 -27.19 -7.11
CA THR A 371 -45.17 -26.70 -8.37
C THR A 371 -43.68 -27.02 -8.42
N LEU A 372 -42.96 -26.79 -7.32
CA LEU A 372 -41.54 -27.12 -7.22
C LEU A 372 -41.31 -28.64 -7.38
N LYS A 373 -42.07 -29.47 -6.65
CA LYS A 373 -41.99 -30.95 -6.79
C LYS A 373 -42.20 -31.41 -8.24
N TYR A 374 -43.21 -30.82 -8.89
CA TYR A 374 -43.49 -31.12 -10.30
C TYR A 374 -42.30 -30.74 -11.20
N ARG A 375 -41.75 -29.54 -11.03
CA ARG A 375 -40.61 -29.06 -11.81
C ARG A 375 -39.40 -29.95 -11.61
N LEU A 376 -39.07 -30.32 -10.39
CA LEU A 376 -37.93 -31.19 -10.07
C LEU A 376 -38.10 -32.60 -10.70
N ARG A 377 -39.30 -33.19 -10.57
CA ARG A 377 -39.58 -34.48 -11.22
C ARG A 377 -39.43 -34.37 -12.73
N ARG A 378 -39.98 -33.32 -13.33
CA ARG A 378 -39.95 -33.14 -14.78
C ARG A 378 -38.53 -32.85 -15.28
N ALA A 379 -37.72 -32.13 -14.51
CA ALA A 379 -36.30 -31.90 -14.82
C ALA A 379 -35.50 -33.22 -14.85
N ARG A 380 -35.75 -34.11 -13.87
CA ARG A 380 -35.13 -35.44 -13.86
C ARG A 380 -35.51 -36.26 -15.09
N GLU A 381 -36.78 -36.30 -15.41
CA GLU A 381 -37.31 -37.06 -16.58
C GLU A 381 -36.78 -36.53 -17.91
N LEU A 382 -36.76 -35.23 -18.12
CA LEU A 382 -36.42 -34.60 -19.41
C LEU A 382 -34.91 -34.60 -19.66
N PHE A 383 -34.09 -34.39 -18.61
CA PHE A 383 -32.66 -34.14 -18.77
C PHE A 383 -31.78 -35.27 -18.21
N GLY A 384 -32.40 -36.37 -17.74
CA GLY A 384 -31.66 -37.53 -17.26
C GLY A 384 -30.81 -37.25 -16.03
N LEU A 385 -31.30 -36.35 -15.14
CA LEU A 385 -30.55 -35.97 -13.93
C LEU A 385 -30.88 -36.94 -12.78
N ASP A 386 -29.89 -37.71 -12.33
CA ASP A 386 -30.03 -38.54 -11.13
C ASP A 386 -29.63 -37.77 -9.87
N LEU A 387 -30.53 -36.94 -9.36
CA LEU A 387 -30.28 -36.15 -8.17
C LEU A 387 -30.28 -36.95 -6.86
N ASP A 388 -30.64 -38.24 -6.91
CA ASP A 388 -30.55 -39.16 -5.75
C ASP A 388 -29.15 -39.76 -5.65
N HIS A 389 -28.43 -39.88 -6.77
CA HIS A 389 -27.03 -40.27 -6.76
C HIS A 389 -26.15 -39.11 -6.26
N PRO A 390 -25.24 -39.32 -5.27
CA PRO A 390 -24.47 -38.25 -4.64
C PRO A 390 -23.56 -37.49 -5.62
N ASP A 391 -22.89 -38.18 -6.54
CA ASP A 391 -21.93 -37.57 -7.47
C ASP A 391 -22.63 -36.74 -8.53
N ASP A 392 -23.76 -37.23 -9.07
CA ASP A 392 -24.56 -36.50 -10.05
C ASP A 392 -25.20 -35.25 -9.42
N ARG A 393 -25.70 -35.39 -8.20
CA ARG A 393 -26.23 -34.29 -7.42
C ARG A 393 -25.18 -33.21 -7.19
N LEU A 394 -23.94 -33.59 -6.76
CA LEU A 394 -22.84 -32.66 -6.55
C LEU A 394 -22.43 -31.97 -7.86
N SER A 395 -22.28 -32.75 -8.93
CA SER A 395 -21.92 -32.24 -10.26
C SER A 395 -22.98 -31.25 -10.78
N CYS A 396 -24.24 -31.59 -10.65
CA CYS A 396 -25.34 -30.73 -11.05
C CYS A 396 -25.36 -29.43 -10.24
N TRP A 397 -25.24 -29.52 -8.91
CA TRP A 397 -25.22 -28.34 -8.03
C TRP A 397 -24.06 -27.42 -8.33
N LEU A 398 -22.84 -27.95 -8.43
CA LEU A 398 -21.66 -27.21 -8.79
C LEU A 398 -21.85 -26.42 -10.09
N GLN A 399 -22.31 -27.09 -11.15
CA GLN A 399 -22.46 -26.45 -12.46
C GLN A 399 -23.54 -25.38 -12.47
N LEU A 400 -24.67 -25.59 -11.81
CA LEU A 400 -25.73 -24.60 -11.67
C LEU A 400 -25.25 -23.36 -10.88
N ARG A 401 -24.48 -23.55 -9.81
CA ARG A 401 -23.86 -22.47 -9.05
C ARG A 401 -22.86 -21.64 -9.86
N LEU A 402 -22.09 -22.27 -10.72
CA LEU A 402 -21.13 -21.60 -11.59
C LEU A 402 -21.81 -20.76 -12.69
N GLN A 403 -22.96 -21.22 -13.19
CA GLN A 403 -23.76 -20.47 -14.18
C GLN A 403 -24.43 -19.22 -13.61
N GLN A 404 -24.82 -19.22 -12.32
CA GLN A 404 -25.42 -18.06 -11.67
C GLN A 404 -24.44 -16.91 -11.43
N ARG A 405 -23.13 -17.16 -11.60
CA ARG A 405 -22.06 -16.19 -11.38
C ARG A 405 -21.52 -15.57 -12.68
N GLN A 406 -21.96 -16.05 -13.84
CA GLN A 406 -21.66 -15.49 -15.15
C GLN A 406 -22.71 -14.45 -15.54
#